data_fc36b787da8de14aab20beac6adacb97
#
_entry.id   fc36b787da8de14aab20beac6adacb97
#
_cell.length_a   1.000
_cell.length_b   1.000
_cell.length_c   1.000
_cell.angle_alpha   90.00
_cell.angle_beta   90.00
_cell.angle_gamma   90.00
#
_symmetry.space_group_name_H-M   'P 1'
#
loop_
_entity.id
_entity.type
_entity.pdbx_description
1 polymer ?
#
loop_
_entity_poly.entity_id
_entity_poly.type
_entity_poly.pdbx_seq_one_letter_code
_entity_poly.pdbx_strand_id
1 'polypeptide(L)'
;MIRKLILLVIFGLMSFVTNAKTLEFQEKNMRQIFVLHGYSASINDHWFLDLKQQIEDENTTVTLIPFPDSEHPDVDAWQKVLDEQIPAVNENTYFVAHSLGVITLLHFLQRHDYQNIGGMILVSGFSGPISDSSPLSPYITKSKVDTNYFRDIKKKLVYLSDNDDLVPPQLTIQLAKDIDAPYITVPNGGHFLGREGYTEFPQLVDSLKEMLESE
;
A
#
# COMPACT_ATOMS: atom_id res chain seq x y z
N MET A 1 53.26 12.73 24.53
CA MET A 1 51.93 12.25 24.93
C MET A 1 50.79 12.90 24.14
N ILE A 2 50.82 14.17 23.77
CA ILE A 2 49.73 14.90 23.08
C ILE A 2 49.43 14.38 21.66
N ARG A 3 50.45 13.94 20.88
CA ARG A 3 50.21 13.39 19.49
C ARG A 3 49.43 12.08 19.44
N LYS A 4 49.53 11.20 20.47
CA LYS A 4 48.77 9.93 20.51
C LYS A 4 47.29 10.14 20.88
N LEU A 5 47.00 11.17 21.68
CA LEU A 5 45.62 11.49 22.09
C LEU A 5 44.80 12.08 20.93
N ILE A 6 45.44 12.94 20.11
CA ILE A 6 44.78 13.54 18.93
C ILE A 6 44.45 12.48 17.88
N LEU A 7 45.30 11.46 17.66
CA LEU A 7 45.04 10.38 16.68
C LEU A 7 43.86 9.49 17.11
N LEU A 8 43.69 9.21 18.39
CA LEU A 8 42.57 8.43 18.95
C LEU A 8 41.22 9.17 18.79
N VAL A 9 41.21 10.50 19.00
CA VAL A 9 39.98 11.30 18.83
C VAL A 9 39.58 11.41 17.36
N ILE A 10 40.52 11.54 16.42
CA ILE A 10 40.25 11.59 14.98
C ILE A 10 39.72 10.24 14.47
N PHE A 11 40.29 9.12 14.96
CA PHE A 11 39.81 7.77 14.61
C PHE A 11 38.39 7.49 15.13
N GLY A 12 38.08 7.91 16.36
CA GLY A 12 36.76 7.81 16.95
C GLY A 12 35.72 8.65 16.19
N LEU A 13 36.05 9.90 15.83
CA LEU A 13 35.18 10.77 15.06
C LEU A 13 34.94 10.26 13.62
N MET A 14 35.96 9.71 12.96
CA MET A 14 35.79 9.09 11.63
C MET A 14 34.90 7.85 11.68
N SER A 15 35.00 7.00 12.70
CA SER A 15 34.15 5.83 12.85
C SER A 15 32.68 6.19 13.12
N PHE A 16 32.42 7.24 13.89
CA PHE A 16 31.06 7.75 14.13
C PHE A 16 30.43 8.36 12.86
N VAL A 17 31.21 9.12 12.09
CA VAL A 17 30.74 9.75 10.84
C VAL A 17 30.50 8.71 9.74
N THR A 18 31.31 7.67 9.64
CA THR A 18 31.08 6.57 8.69
C THR A 18 29.86 5.74 9.07
N ASN A 19 29.65 5.43 10.36
CA ASN A 19 28.45 4.73 10.82
C ASN A 19 27.16 5.56 10.58
N ALA A 20 27.18 6.85 10.87
CA ALA A 20 26.03 7.73 10.65
C ALA A 20 25.66 7.82 9.14
N LYS A 21 26.66 7.99 8.27
CA LYS A 21 26.43 8.00 6.81
C LYS A 21 25.93 6.67 6.26
N THR A 22 26.38 5.54 6.81
CA THR A 22 25.96 4.21 6.42
C THR A 22 24.51 3.97 6.85
N LEU A 23 24.13 4.39 8.08
CA LEU A 23 22.76 4.30 8.58
C LEU A 23 21.81 5.19 7.75
N GLU A 24 22.20 6.43 7.47
CA GLU A 24 21.42 7.37 6.65
C GLU A 24 21.25 6.85 5.19
N PHE A 25 22.28 6.21 4.63
CA PHE A 25 22.21 5.56 3.32
C PHE A 25 21.31 4.32 3.34
N GLN A 26 21.32 3.51 4.39
CA GLN A 26 20.43 2.36 4.55
C GLN A 26 18.98 2.80 4.72
N GLU A 27 18.69 3.79 5.57
CA GLU A 27 17.33 4.33 5.73
C GLU A 27 16.79 4.90 4.40
N LYS A 28 17.63 5.60 3.63
CA LYS A 28 17.23 6.19 2.36
C LYS A 28 16.88 5.16 1.29
N ASN A 29 17.42 3.94 1.36
CA ASN A 29 17.20 2.89 0.37
C ASN A 29 16.22 1.80 0.86
N MET A 30 15.72 1.89 2.10
CA MET A 30 14.76 0.96 2.66
C MET A 30 13.41 1.06 1.91
N ARG A 31 12.93 -0.05 1.36
CA ARG A 31 11.59 -0.12 0.79
C ARG A 31 10.54 -0.21 1.90
N GLN A 32 9.51 0.57 1.77
CA GLN A 32 8.39 0.61 2.72
C GLN A 32 7.12 0.22 2.00
N ILE A 33 6.47 -0.84 2.44
CA ILE A 33 5.22 -1.33 1.89
C ILE A 33 4.11 -1.15 2.93
N PHE A 34 3.06 -0.46 2.55
CA PHE A 34 1.88 -0.27 3.38
C PHE A 34 0.71 -1.08 2.82
N VAL A 35 0.11 -1.93 3.66
CA VAL A 35 -1.03 -2.77 3.28
C VAL A 35 -2.29 -2.25 3.95
N LEU A 36 -3.30 -1.93 3.16
CA LEU A 36 -4.55 -1.34 3.59
C LEU A 36 -5.70 -2.33 3.41
N HIS A 37 -6.35 -2.72 4.51
CA HIS A 37 -7.54 -3.57 4.47
C HIS A 37 -8.81 -2.77 4.10
N GLY A 38 -9.91 -3.48 3.85
CA GLY A 38 -11.20 -2.90 3.52
C GLY A 38 -12.20 -2.91 4.67
N TYR A 39 -13.49 -2.74 4.30
CA TYR A 39 -14.65 -2.78 5.19
C TYR A 39 -14.76 -4.12 5.91
N SER A 40 -15.14 -4.09 7.20
CA SER A 40 -15.36 -5.27 8.05
C SER A 40 -14.16 -6.25 8.07
N ALA A 41 -12.95 -5.75 7.88
CA ALA A 41 -11.71 -6.51 7.95
C ALA A 41 -10.72 -5.90 8.96
N SER A 42 -9.69 -6.64 9.28
CA SER A 42 -8.56 -6.24 10.12
C SER A 42 -7.23 -6.65 9.49
N ILE A 43 -6.14 -6.25 10.12
CA ILE A 43 -4.78 -6.64 9.70
C ILE A 43 -4.50 -8.15 9.83
N ASN A 44 -5.35 -8.90 10.55
CA ASN A 44 -5.20 -10.34 10.76
C ASN A 44 -6.04 -11.17 9.78
N ASP A 45 -6.80 -10.52 8.90
CA ASP A 45 -7.69 -11.21 7.97
C ASP A 45 -7.01 -11.49 6.63
N HIS A 46 -7.59 -12.43 5.88
CA HIS A 46 -7.22 -12.76 4.51
C HIS A 46 -5.74 -13.12 4.35
N TRP A 47 -5.10 -12.64 3.30
CA TRP A 47 -3.72 -12.89 2.86
C TRP A 47 -2.71 -11.85 3.40
N PHE A 48 -3.13 -10.90 4.24
CA PHE A 48 -2.28 -9.77 4.62
C PHE A 48 -1.05 -10.18 5.43
N LEU A 49 -1.24 -11.09 6.41
CA LEU A 49 -0.12 -11.58 7.23
C LEU A 49 0.85 -12.45 6.42
N ASP A 50 0.34 -13.28 5.51
CA ASP A 50 1.17 -14.07 4.62
C ASP A 50 2.00 -13.15 3.70
N LEU A 51 1.36 -12.16 3.06
CA LEU A 51 2.05 -11.17 2.24
C LEU A 51 3.21 -10.52 3.01
N LYS A 52 2.96 -10.09 4.25
CA LYS A 52 4.01 -9.52 5.10
C LYS A 52 5.16 -10.49 5.30
N GLN A 53 4.90 -11.75 5.66
CA GLN A 53 5.92 -12.77 5.88
C GLN A 53 6.73 -13.11 4.62
N GLN A 54 6.11 -13.05 3.43
CA GLN A 54 6.73 -13.39 2.15
C GLN A 54 7.60 -12.26 1.57
N ILE A 55 7.36 -11.02 1.99
CA ILE A 55 7.97 -9.82 1.40
C ILE A 55 8.96 -9.13 2.35
N GLU A 56 8.71 -9.16 3.66
CA GLU A 56 9.56 -8.45 4.64
C GLU A 56 10.95 -9.09 4.72
N ASP A 57 11.98 -8.25 4.58
CA ASP A 57 13.39 -8.66 4.66
C ASP A 57 14.24 -7.54 5.29
N GLU A 58 15.56 -7.66 5.24
CA GLU A 58 16.50 -6.67 5.79
C GLU A 58 16.47 -5.30 5.07
N ASN A 59 15.94 -5.24 3.85
CA ASN A 59 15.86 -4.05 3.00
C ASN A 59 14.42 -3.59 2.74
N THR A 60 13.42 -4.32 3.24
CA THR A 60 12.00 -4.10 2.96
C THR A 60 11.17 -4.26 4.22
N THR A 61 10.46 -3.21 4.63
CA THR A 61 9.50 -3.26 5.73
C THR A 61 8.08 -3.34 5.20
N VAL A 62 7.23 -4.16 5.85
CA VAL A 62 5.80 -4.26 5.53
C VAL A 62 4.97 -3.87 6.73
N THR A 63 4.22 -2.78 6.61
CA THR A 63 3.31 -2.27 7.64
C THR A 63 1.87 -2.56 7.25
N LEU A 64 1.17 -3.33 8.07
CA LEU A 64 -0.26 -3.56 7.93
C LEU A 64 -0.99 -2.44 8.68
N ILE A 65 -1.81 -1.65 7.99
CA ILE A 65 -2.48 -0.46 8.56
C ILE A 65 -3.70 -0.87 9.38
N PRO A 66 -3.75 -0.63 10.71
CA PRO A 66 -4.86 -1.02 11.57
C PRO A 66 -5.94 0.06 11.59
N PHE A 67 -6.84 0.07 10.62
CA PHE A 67 -7.95 1.02 10.61
C PHE A 67 -8.93 0.74 11.75
N PRO A 68 -9.41 1.78 12.47
CA PRO A 68 -10.39 1.64 13.54
C PRO A 68 -11.78 1.40 12.98
N ASP A 69 -12.61 0.69 13.75
CA ASP A 69 -14.05 0.48 13.51
C ASP A 69 -14.39 0.18 12.04
N SER A 70 -13.81 -0.91 11.53
CA SER A 70 -13.93 -1.25 10.11
C SER A 70 -15.35 -1.64 9.67
N GLU A 71 -16.25 -1.91 10.62
CA GLU A 71 -17.68 -2.15 10.34
C GLU A 71 -18.47 -0.85 10.18
N HIS A 72 -17.98 0.27 10.75
CA HIS A 72 -18.55 1.60 10.60
C HIS A 72 -17.46 2.61 10.22
N PRO A 73 -16.86 2.46 9.03
CA PRO A 73 -15.69 3.23 8.65
C PRO A 73 -15.98 4.73 8.56
N ASP A 74 -15.11 5.52 9.17
CA ASP A 74 -15.13 6.98 9.06
C ASP A 74 -13.90 7.47 8.28
N VAL A 75 -14.12 8.31 7.27
CA VAL A 75 -13.05 8.78 6.37
C VAL A 75 -11.98 9.55 7.14
N ASP A 76 -12.38 10.47 8.02
CA ASP A 76 -11.42 11.31 8.73
C ASP A 76 -10.58 10.47 9.72
N ALA A 77 -11.23 9.51 10.40
CA ALA A 77 -10.53 8.59 11.29
C ALA A 77 -9.52 7.70 10.53
N TRP A 78 -9.89 7.14 9.38
CA TRP A 78 -8.99 6.32 8.58
C TRP A 78 -7.87 7.14 7.94
N GLN A 79 -8.18 8.34 7.44
CA GLN A 79 -7.15 9.26 6.91
C GLN A 79 -6.15 9.69 7.99
N LYS A 80 -6.63 9.95 9.21
CA LYS A 80 -5.75 10.27 10.35
C LYS A 80 -4.78 9.13 10.66
N VAL A 81 -5.23 7.86 10.61
CA VAL A 81 -4.32 6.71 10.79
C VAL A 81 -3.25 6.68 9.71
N LEU A 82 -3.60 6.96 8.45
CA LEU A 82 -2.61 7.04 7.36
C LEU A 82 -1.61 8.17 7.61
N ASP A 83 -2.06 9.35 8.04
CA ASP A 83 -1.18 10.48 8.38
C ASP A 83 -0.20 10.14 9.51
N GLU A 84 -0.63 9.34 10.48
CA GLU A 84 0.18 8.94 11.63
C GLU A 84 1.15 7.78 11.30
N GLN A 85 0.72 6.83 10.45
CA GLN A 85 1.48 5.61 10.14
C GLN A 85 2.41 5.77 8.93
N ILE A 86 2.16 6.74 8.06
CA ILE A 86 2.92 6.96 6.82
C ILE A 86 3.56 8.36 6.89
N PRO A 87 4.72 8.48 7.56
CA PRO A 87 5.31 9.79 7.84
C PRO A 87 5.91 10.46 6.61
N ALA A 88 6.27 9.69 5.59
CA ALA A 88 6.83 10.18 4.33
C ALA A 88 6.54 9.22 3.19
N VAL A 89 6.35 9.76 2.00
CA VAL A 89 6.14 9.00 0.76
C VAL A 89 7.17 9.43 -0.26
N ASN A 90 7.83 8.45 -0.88
CA ASN A 90 8.84 8.66 -1.91
C ASN A 90 8.90 7.45 -2.87
N GLU A 91 9.89 7.42 -3.76
CA GLU A 91 10.10 6.36 -4.75
C GLU A 91 10.37 4.96 -4.16
N ASN A 92 10.63 4.84 -2.85
CA ASN A 92 10.78 3.57 -2.13
C ASN A 92 9.51 3.18 -1.36
N THR A 93 8.42 3.95 -1.49
CA THR A 93 7.16 3.68 -0.81
C THR A 93 6.19 2.98 -1.76
N TYR A 94 5.72 1.80 -1.35
CA TYR A 94 4.80 0.97 -2.11
C TYR A 94 3.51 0.75 -1.32
N PHE A 95 2.43 0.52 -2.04
CA PHE A 95 1.13 0.29 -1.43
C PHE A 95 0.46 -0.97 -1.97
N VAL A 96 -0.18 -1.71 -1.08
CA VAL A 96 -1.12 -2.78 -1.44
C VAL A 96 -2.44 -2.48 -0.75
N ALA A 97 -3.51 -2.31 -1.50
CA ALA A 97 -4.80 -1.95 -0.94
C ALA A 97 -5.90 -2.90 -1.40
N HIS A 98 -6.81 -3.27 -0.50
CA HIS A 98 -7.91 -4.17 -0.77
C HIS A 98 -9.26 -3.50 -0.55
N SER A 99 -10.18 -3.67 -1.51
CA SER A 99 -11.58 -3.26 -1.38
C SER A 99 -11.74 -1.75 -1.03
N LEU A 100 -12.43 -1.41 0.06
CA LEU A 100 -12.57 -0.04 0.55
C LEU A 100 -11.22 0.64 0.83
N GLY A 101 -10.19 -0.13 1.18
CA GLY A 101 -8.83 0.37 1.36
C GLY A 101 -8.26 1.02 0.08
N VAL A 102 -8.75 0.63 -1.10
CA VAL A 102 -8.30 1.20 -2.38
C VAL A 102 -8.71 2.68 -2.49
N ILE A 103 -9.99 3.00 -2.37
CA ILE A 103 -10.43 4.40 -2.44
C ILE A 103 -9.89 5.23 -1.28
N THR A 104 -9.67 4.61 -0.11
CA THR A 104 -9.00 5.23 1.05
C THR A 104 -7.56 5.63 0.72
N LEU A 105 -6.79 4.73 0.10
CA LEU A 105 -5.43 5.00 -0.37
C LEU A 105 -5.40 6.11 -1.42
N LEU A 106 -6.26 6.00 -2.44
CA LEU A 106 -6.29 7.00 -3.51
C LEU A 106 -6.63 8.40 -2.96
N HIS A 107 -7.58 8.49 -2.03
CA HIS A 107 -7.90 9.74 -1.36
C HIS A 107 -6.72 10.30 -0.56
N PHE A 108 -5.99 9.44 0.17
CA PHE A 108 -4.78 9.83 0.90
C PHE A 108 -3.70 10.37 -0.03
N LEU A 109 -3.37 9.65 -1.10
CA LEU A 109 -2.33 10.06 -2.05
C LEU A 109 -2.67 11.41 -2.72
N GLN A 110 -3.92 11.59 -3.17
CA GLN A 110 -4.34 12.83 -3.81
C GLN A 110 -4.39 14.00 -2.82
N ARG A 111 -4.86 13.80 -1.60
CA ARG A 111 -4.94 14.81 -0.55
C ARG A 111 -3.57 15.40 -0.19
N HIS A 112 -2.51 14.58 -0.26
CA HIS A 112 -1.13 14.98 0.03
C HIS A 112 -0.28 15.30 -1.21
N ASP A 113 -0.85 15.23 -2.39
CA ASP A 113 -0.14 15.39 -3.67
C ASP A 113 1.04 14.40 -3.85
N TYR A 114 0.84 13.14 -3.42
CA TYR A 114 1.86 12.09 -3.52
C TYR A 114 1.79 11.35 -4.86
N GLN A 115 2.51 11.81 -5.88
CA GLN A 115 2.63 11.15 -7.19
C GLN A 115 3.92 10.35 -7.34
N ASN A 116 4.99 10.72 -6.62
CA ASN A 116 6.27 10.02 -6.68
C ASN A 116 6.32 8.89 -5.65
N ILE A 117 5.69 7.77 -5.98
CA ILE A 117 5.69 6.54 -5.19
C ILE A 117 6.42 5.42 -5.94
N GLY A 118 6.93 4.43 -5.21
CA GLY A 118 7.56 3.23 -5.81
C GLY A 118 6.57 2.42 -6.64
N GLY A 119 5.34 2.28 -6.17
CA GLY A 119 4.28 1.60 -6.90
C GLY A 119 3.06 1.25 -6.04
N MET A 120 2.02 0.72 -6.68
CA MET A 120 0.81 0.27 -5.98
C MET A 120 0.17 -0.94 -6.64
N ILE A 121 -0.33 -1.87 -5.81
CA ILE A 121 -1.19 -2.98 -6.22
C ILE A 121 -2.56 -2.79 -5.57
N LEU A 122 -3.61 -2.76 -6.38
CA LEU A 122 -4.99 -2.51 -5.97
C LEU A 122 -5.83 -3.77 -6.20
N VAL A 123 -6.48 -4.29 -5.17
CA VAL A 123 -7.21 -5.57 -5.21
C VAL A 123 -8.69 -5.33 -4.97
N SER A 124 -9.55 -5.76 -5.89
CA SER A 124 -11.02 -5.61 -5.84
C SER A 124 -11.45 -4.19 -5.48
N GLY A 125 -10.75 -3.19 -6.04
CA GLY A 125 -10.95 -1.78 -5.73
C GLY A 125 -11.98 -1.10 -6.62
N PHE A 126 -12.35 0.10 -6.22
CA PHE A 126 -13.28 0.98 -6.95
C PHE A 126 -12.95 2.46 -6.64
N SER A 127 -13.43 3.37 -7.51
CA SER A 127 -13.28 4.83 -7.34
C SER A 127 -14.62 5.57 -7.30
N GLY A 128 -15.72 4.83 -7.38
CA GLY A 128 -17.07 5.37 -7.39
C GLY A 128 -18.09 4.47 -6.69
N PRO A 129 -19.38 4.80 -6.74
CA PRO A 129 -20.44 4.05 -6.07
C PRO A 129 -20.45 2.57 -6.44
N ILE A 130 -20.58 1.69 -5.45
CA ILE A 130 -20.76 0.24 -5.67
C ILE A 130 -22.22 -0.03 -6.09
N SER A 131 -23.17 0.58 -5.40
CA SER A 131 -24.61 0.58 -5.72
C SER A 131 -25.29 1.77 -5.03
N ASP A 132 -26.49 2.14 -5.48
CA ASP A 132 -27.27 3.25 -4.90
C ASP A 132 -27.66 3.00 -3.42
N SER A 133 -27.78 1.74 -3.02
CA SER A 133 -28.19 1.29 -1.68
C SER A 133 -27.01 0.83 -0.81
N SER A 134 -25.77 1.01 -1.24
CA SER A 134 -24.63 0.58 -0.45
C SER A 134 -24.52 1.37 0.87
N PRO A 135 -24.36 0.72 2.03
CA PRO A 135 -24.12 1.38 3.29
C PRO A 135 -22.80 2.19 3.29
N LEU A 136 -21.90 1.90 2.36
CA LEU A 136 -20.62 2.59 2.18
C LEU A 136 -20.74 3.88 1.35
N SER A 137 -21.92 4.19 0.78
CA SER A 137 -22.11 5.37 -0.08
C SER A 137 -21.65 6.69 0.55
N PRO A 138 -21.90 6.97 1.86
CA PRO A 138 -21.39 8.19 2.51
C PRO A 138 -19.86 8.24 2.54
N TYR A 139 -19.21 7.12 2.86
CA TYR A 139 -17.75 7.00 2.87
C TYR A 139 -17.17 7.24 1.48
N ILE A 140 -17.70 6.55 0.46
CA ILE A 140 -17.25 6.63 -0.94
C ILE A 140 -17.40 8.07 -1.45
N THR A 141 -18.54 8.72 -1.16
CA THR A 141 -18.79 10.10 -1.58
C THR A 141 -17.79 11.08 -0.97
N LYS A 142 -17.47 10.91 0.32
CA LYS A 142 -16.50 11.76 1.04
C LYS A 142 -15.07 11.49 0.59
N SER A 143 -14.76 10.28 0.15
CA SER A 143 -13.43 9.86 -0.35
C SER A 143 -13.27 10.03 -1.86
N LYS A 144 -14.15 10.78 -2.53
CA LYS A 144 -14.10 10.97 -3.98
C LYS A 144 -12.75 11.53 -4.42
N VAL A 145 -12.20 10.96 -5.50
CA VAL A 145 -10.93 11.33 -6.12
C VAL A 145 -11.09 11.66 -7.60
N ASP A 146 -10.15 12.43 -8.15
CA ASP A 146 -9.93 12.54 -9.59
C ASP A 146 -8.96 11.44 -10.03
N THR A 147 -9.47 10.43 -10.73
CA THR A 147 -8.67 9.28 -11.17
C THR A 147 -7.57 9.65 -12.16
N ASN A 148 -7.70 10.76 -12.90
CA ASN A 148 -6.65 11.24 -13.80
C ASN A 148 -5.35 11.56 -13.05
N TYR A 149 -5.44 11.96 -11.78
CA TYR A 149 -4.30 12.24 -10.92
C TYR A 149 -3.32 11.06 -10.82
N PHE A 150 -3.81 9.81 -10.92
CA PHE A 150 -2.99 8.60 -10.75
C PHE A 150 -2.40 8.06 -12.04
N ARG A 151 -2.71 8.67 -13.20
CA ARG A 151 -2.25 8.16 -14.51
C ARG A 151 -0.74 8.17 -14.66
N ASP A 152 -0.07 9.15 -14.09
CA ASP A 152 1.38 9.33 -14.19
C ASP A 152 2.19 8.46 -13.21
N ILE A 153 1.54 7.78 -12.25
CA ILE A 153 2.21 6.79 -11.40
C ILE A 153 2.67 5.64 -12.28
N LYS A 154 3.96 5.34 -12.28
CA LYS A 154 4.59 4.42 -13.25
C LYS A 154 4.27 2.95 -12.98
N LYS A 155 4.37 2.52 -11.72
CA LYS A 155 4.19 1.12 -11.32
C LYS A 155 2.83 0.94 -10.64
N LYS A 156 1.89 0.39 -11.40
CA LYS A 156 0.52 0.12 -10.95
C LYS A 156 0.08 -1.24 -11.45
N LEU A 157 -0.64 -1.97 -10.62
CA LEU A 157 -1.30 -3.22 -11.04
C LEU A 157 -2.64 -3.34 -10.30
N VAL A 158 -3.65 -3.81 -11.00
CA VAL A 158 -4.98 -4.04 -10.43
C VAL A 158 -5.31 -5.52 -10.50
N TYR A 159 -5.73 -6.10 -9.38
CA TYR A 159 -6.29 -7.44 -9.31
C TYR A 159 -7.80 -7.38 -9.20
N LEU A 160 -8.50 -8.20 -9.97
CA LEU A 160 -9.93 -8.42 -9.86
C LEU A 160 -10.27 -9.90 -10.05
N SER A 161 -11.42 -10.30 -9.57
CA SER A 161 -12.01 -11.61 -9.86
C SER A 161 -13.20 -11.46 -10.81
N ASP A 162 -13.49 -12.47 -11.60
CA ASP A 162 -14.63 -12.51 -12.52
C ASP A 162 -15.98 -12.79 -11.82
N ASN A 163 -15.93 -13.24 -10.56
CA ASN A 163 -17.10 -13.61 -9.75
C ASN A 163 -17.16 -12.88 -8.39
N ASP A 164 -16.63 -11.66 -8.29
CA ASP A 164 -16.71 -10.85 -7.08
C ASP A 164 -18.15 -10.36 -6.86
N ASP A 165 -18.81 -10.86 -5.81
CA ASP A 165 -20.20 -10.52 -5.45
C ASP A 165 -20.31 -9.27 -4.58
N LEU A 166 -19.20 -8.76 -4.01
CA LEU A 166 -19.18 -7.59 -3.15
C LEU A 166 -18.84 -6.31 -3.92
N VAL A 167 -17.85 -6.38 -4.80
CA VAL A 167 -17.49 -5.30 -5.72
C VAL A 167 -17.62 -5.83 -7.15
N PRO A 168 -18.67 -5.45 -7.89
CA PRO A 168 -18.83 -5.90 -9.27
C PRO A 168 -17.54 -5.73 -10.08
N PRO A 169 -17.06 -6.78 -10.79
CA PRO A 169 -15.79 -6.76 -11.52
C PRO A 169 -15.63 -5.56 -12.45
N GLN A 170 -16.74 -5.07 -13.01
CA GLN A 170 -16.78 -3.92 -13.91
C GLN A 170 -16.29 -2.63 -13.25
N LEU A 171 -16.50 -2.46 -11.93
CA LEU A 171 -16.04 -1.28 -11.20
C LEU A 171 -14.53 -1.30 -11.03
N THR A 172 -13.94 -2.46 -10.76
CA THR A 172 -12.49 -2.64 -10.67
C THR A 172 -11.82 -2.49 -12.03
N ILE A 173 -12.43 -3.02 -13.09
CA ILE A 173 -11.98 -2.80 -14.48
C ILE A 173 -12.06 -1.31 -14.85
N GLN A 174 -13.13 -0.63 -14.46
CA GLN A 174 -13.28 0.81 -14.71
C GLN A 174 -12.20 1.61 -13.98
N LEU A 175 -11.96 1.32 -12.70
CA LEU A 175 -10.85 1.93 -11.94
C LEU A 175 -9.51 1.73 -12.67
N ALA A 176 -9.19 0.51 -13.08
CA ALA A 176 -7.94 0.21 -13.79
C ALA A 176 -7.77 1.06 -15.06
N LYS A 177 -8.83 1.19 -15.85
CA LYS A 177 -8.84 2.04 -17.07
C LYS A 177 -8.70 3.52 -16.76
N ASP A 178 -9.39 4.00 -15.72
CA ASP A 178 -9.39 5.41 -15.34
C ASP A 178 -8.01 5.89 -14.89
N ILE A 179 -7.28 5.03 -14.17
CA ILE A 179 -5.91 5.32 -13.73
C ILE A 179 -4.82 4.85 -14.71
N ASP A 180 -5.19 4.30 -15.87
CA ASP A 180 -4.26 3.73 -16.86
C ASP A 180 -3.34 2.65 -16.27
N ALA A 181 -3.94 1.67 -15.56
CA ALA A 181 -3.22 0.55 -14.95
C ALA A 181 -3.49 -0.75 -15.68
N PRO A 182 -2.48 -1.62 -15.86
CA PRO A 182 -2.71 -3.02 -16.24
C PRO A 182 -3.51 -3.72 -15.14
N TYR A 183 -4.28 -4.75 -15.55
CA TYR A 183 -5.02 -5.55 -14.57
C TYR A 183 -4.95 -7.05 -14.86
N ILE A 184 -5.07 -7.84 -13.80
CA ILE A 184 -5.13 -9.31 -13.84
C ILE A 184 -6.51 -9.75 -13.35
N THR A 185 -7.19 -10.56 -14.17
CA THR A 185 -8.44 -11.22 -13.76
C THR A 185 -8.13 -12.62 -13.23
N VAL A 186 -8.50 -12.89 -11.98
CA VAL A 186 -8.36 -14.19 -11.34
C VAL A 186 -9.69 -14.93 -11.45
N PRO A 187 -9.77 -16.06 -12.16
CA PRO A 187 -11.01 -16.81 -12.27
C PRO A 187 -11.48 -17.35 -10.92
N ASN A 188 -12.76 -17.15 -10.60
CA ASN A 188 -13.40 -17.63 -9.38
C ASN A 188 -12.72 -17.20 -8.07
N GLY A 189 -12.06 -16.04 -8.04
CA GLY A 189 -11.34 -15.54 -6.87
C GLY A 189 -12.25 -14.93 -5.79
N GLY A 190 -13.55 -14.76 -6.06
CA GLY A 190 -14.46 -14.06 -5.16
C GLY A 190 -13.99 -12.63 -4.89
N HIS A 191 -14.10 -12.17 -3.65
CA HIS A 191 -13.57 -10.87 -3.20
C HIS A 191 -12.17 -11.00 -2.55
N PHE A 192 -11.47 -12.11 -2.81
CA PHE A 192 -10.15 -12.46 -2.24
C PHE A 192 -10.15 -12.54 -0.71
N LEU A 193 -11.21 -13.07 -0.13
CA LEU A 193 -11.38 -13.18 1.32
C LEU A 193 -10.84 -14.53 1.85
N GLY A 194 -10.41 -14.55 3.12
CA GLY A 194 -9.95 -15.78 3.77
C GLY A 194 -11.00 -16.90 3.76
N ARG A 195 -12.30 -16.57 3.90
CA ARG A 195 -13.41 -17.55 3.78
C ARG A 195 -13.61 -18.10 2.35
N GLU A 196 -13.01 -17.45 1.35
CA GLU A 196 -13.01 -17.88 -0.04
C GLU A 196 -11.72 -18.63 -0.42
N GLY A 197 -10.86 -18.90 0.58
CA GLY A 197 -9.60 -19.62 0.43
C GLY A 197 -8.36 -18.72 0.32
N TYR A 198 -8.52 -17.40 0.37
CA TYR A 198 -7.40 -16.46 0.29
C TYR A 198 -6.82 -16.13 1.68
N THR A 199 -6.19 -17.13 2.31
CA THR A 199 -5.28 -16.94 3.45
C THR A 199 -3.84 -16.68 2.99
N GLU A 200 -3.57 -16.97 1.72
CA GLU A 200 -2.35 -16.69 0.96
C GLU A 200 -2.74 -16.15 -0.41
N PHE A 201 -1.88 -15.33 -1.03
CA PHE A 201 -2.11 -14.83 -2.40
C PHE A 201 -0.80 -14.84 -3.21
N PRO A 202 -0.30 -16.05 -3.61
CA PRO A 202 1.00 -16.18 -4.25
C PRO A 202 1.20 -15.33 -5.50
N GLN A 203 0.17 -15.22 -6.37
CA GLN A 203 0.25 -14.40 -7.58
C GLN A 203 0.47 -12.91 -7.27
N LEU A 204 -0.13 -12.39 -6.20
CA LEU A 204 0.05 -11.01 -5.76
C LEU A 204 1.44 -10.82 -5.16
N VAL A 205 1.92 -11.79 -4.38
CA VAL A 205 3.28 -11.81 -3.83
C VAL A 205 4.31 -11.76 -4.94
N ASP A 206 4.17 -12.59 -5.98
CA ASP A 206 5.06 -12.62 -7.13
C ASP A 206 5.05 -11.29 -7.88
N SER A 207 3.87 -10.72 -8.16
CA SER A 207 3.74 -9.41 -8.80
C SER A 207 4.35 -8.27 -7.98
N LEU A 208 4.23 -8.33 -6.64
CA LEU A 208 4.87 -7.33 -5.79
C LEU A 208 6.39 -7.47 -5.82
N LYS A 209 6.94 -8.69 -5.78
CA LYS A 209 8.39 -8.94 -5.93
C LYS A 209 8.91 -8.39 -7.27
N GLU A 210 8.22 -8.69 -8.38
CA GLU A 210 8.56 -8.16 -9.69
C GLU A 210 8.53 -6.61 -9.72
N MET A 211 7.52 -6.01 -9.08
CA MET A 211 7.39 -4.54 -8.97
C MET A 211 8.54 -3.91 -8.16
N LEU A 212 9.00 -4.59 -7.10
CA LEU A 212 10.12 -4.15 -6.26
C LEU A 212 11.48 -4.27 -6.97
N GLU A 213 11.64 -5.22 -7.89
CA GLU A 213 12.88 -5.48 -8.64
C GLU A 213 13.00 -4.67 -9.93
N SER A 214 11.87 -4.22 -10.50
CA SER A 214 11.87 -3.41 -11.73
C SER A 214 12.43 -1.99 -11.47
N GLU A 215 13.38 -1.56 -12.30
CA GLU A 215 13.95 -0.18 -12.29
C GLU A 215 12.97 0.88 -12.82
#